data_2218afe7a90d1b698bf340012e3afb61
#
_entry.id   2218afe7a90d1b698bf340012e3afb61
#
_cell.length_a   1.000
_cell.length_b   1.000
_cell.length_c   1.000
_cell.angle_alpha   90.00
_cell.angle_beta   90.00
_cell.angle_gamma   90.00
#
_symmetry.space_group_name_H-M   'P 1'
#
loop_
_entity.id
_entity.type
_entity.pdbx_description
1 polymer ?
#
loop_
_entity_poly.entity_id
_entity_poly.type
_entity_poly.pdbx_seq_one_letter_code
_entity_poly.pdbx_strand_id
1 'polypeptide(L)'
;MILDRVEIGIDKYNWIMKRVHEVDVSADAEFQKFFNGFYRMRQRPANFYASYYIYLEHNKHNRELTFEEILTYLYQETGSIHASFSSKLLATVNPDMPIWDKFVLQNLGLRTPYHYEKNRLQKTVQLYQRICDWYKSSEATEKLNEFNRLFPNVDISDVKKIDFVLWATRK
;
A
#
# COMPACT_ATOMS: atom_id res chain seq x y z
N MET A 1 14.15 -15.46 -13.28
CA MET A 1 13.26 -15.89 -12.16
C MET A 1 12.74 -14.73 -11.31
N ILE A 2 13.59 -13.96 -10.67
CA ILE A 2 13.13 -12.77 -9.90
C ILE A 2 12.52 -11.71 -10.84
N LEU A 3 13.15 -11.48 -11.98
CA LEU A 3 12.67 -10.53 -12.99
C LEU A 3 11.27 -10.88 -13.51
N ASP A 4 11.03 -12.15 -13.85
CA ASP A 4 9.73 -12.62 -14.34
C ASP A 4 8.61 -12.36 -13.32
N ARG A 5 8.91 -12.54 -12.03
CA ARG A 5 7.94 -12.28 -10.95
C ARG A 5 7.62 -10.79 -10.84
N VAL A 6 8.60 -9.93 -11.05
CA VAL A 6 8.40 -8.47 -11.02
C VAL A 6 7.57 -8.04 -12.22
N GLU A 7 7.86 -8.55 -13.42
CA GLU A 7 7.06 -8.26 -14.62
C GLU A 7 5.59 -8.65 -14.43
N ILE A 8 5.32 -9.86 -13.95
CA ILE A 8 3.96 -10.32 -13.63
C ILE A 8 3.31 -9.39 -12.59
N GLY A 9 4.08 -8.97 -11.58
CA GLY A 9 3.60 -8.05 -10.56
C GLY A 9 3.23 -6.68 -11.13
N ILE A 10 4.04 -6.15 -12.04
CA ILE A 10 3.78 -4.87 -12.73
C ILE A 10 2.50 -4.96 -13.56
N ASP A 11 2.31 -6.04 -14.31
CA ASP A 11 1.10 -6.24 -15.11
C ASP A 11 -0.15 -6.30 -14.23
N LYS A 12 -0.09 -7.01 -13.11
CA LYS A 12 -1.18 -7.07 -12.15
C LYS A 12 -1.47 -5.72 -11.52
N TYR A 13 -0.43 -4.98 -11.14
CA TYR A 13 -0.57 -3.64 -10.61
C TYR A 13 -1.23 -2.68 -11.61
N ASN A 14 -0.79 -2.71 -12.86
CA ASN A 14 -1.35 -1.88 -13.91
C ASN A 14 -2.82 -2.21 -14.18
N TRP A 15 -3.19 -3.48 -14.12
CA TRP A 15 -4.59 -3.90 -14.21
C TRP A 15 -5.43 -3.27 -13.09
N ILE A 16 -4.96 -3.33 -11.84
CA ILE A 16 -5.64 -2.73 -10.69
C ILE A 16 -5.82 -1.21 -10.88
N MET A 17 -4.73 -0.53 -11.23
CA MET A 17 -4.73 0.93 -11.34
C MET A 17 -5.62 1.45 -12.48
N LYS A 18 -5.79 0.66 -13.51
CA LYS A 18 -6.73 0.94 -14.59
C LYS A 18 -8.16 0.60 -14.20
N ARG A 19 -8.36 -0.61 -13.66
CA ARG A 19 -9.69 -1.14 -13.35
C ARG A 19 -10.41 -0.35 -12.26
N VAL A 20 -9.69 0.19 -11.28
CA VAL A 20 -10.27 1.00 -10.19
C VAL A 20 -11.11 2.17 -10.73
N HIS A 21 -10.75 2.72 -11.86
CA HIS A 21 -11.46 3.83 -12.50
C HIS A 21 -12.54 3.40 -13.49
N GLU A 22 -12.59 2.13 -13.85
CA GLU A 22 -13.54 1.58 -14.83
C GLU A 22 -14.79 0.99 -14.20
N VAL A 23 -14.76 0.63 -12.93
CA VAL A 23 -15.85 -0.07 -12.23
C VAL A 23 -16.17 0.59 -10.89
N ASP A 24 -17.33 0.26 -10.34
CA ASP A 24 -17.64 0.49 -8.92
C ASP A 24 -16.97 -0.60 -8.10
N VAL A 25 -15.86 -0.27 -7.44
CA VAL A 25 -15.07 -1.25 -6.68
C VAL A 25 -15.79 -1.79 -5.45
N SER A 26 -16.82 -1.09 -4.97
CA SER A 26 -17.66 -1.58 -3.86
C SER A 26 -18.58 -2.72 -4.28
N ALA A 27 -18.83 -2.87 -5.58
CA ALA A 27 -19.76 -3.87 -6.14
C ALA A 27 -19.08 -4.88 -7.08
N ASP A 28 -17.88 -4.60 -7.59
CA ASP A 28 -17.19 -5.45 -8.56
C ASP A 28 -16.40 -6.57 -7.86
N ALA A 29 -16.97 -7.77 -7.86
CA ALA A 29 -16.38 -8.94 -7.21
C ALA A 29 -15.04 -9.35 -7.83
N GLU A 30 -14.86 -9.18 -9.13
CA GLU A 30 -13.62 -9.50 -9.83
C GLU A 30 -12.49 -8.59 -9.37
N PHE A 31 -12.74 -7.27 -9.30
CA PHE A 31 -11.77 -6.30 -8.79
C PHE A 31 -11.36 -6.65 -7.35
N GLN A 32 -12.32 -6.88 -6.48
CA GLN A 32 -12.06 -7.17 -5.07
C GLN A 32 -11.22 -8.45 -4.89
N LYS A 33 -11.56 -9.50 -5.61
CA LYS A 33 -10.81 -10.77 -5.57
C LYS A 33 -9.37 -10.57 -6.05
N PHE A 34 -9.19 -9.83 -7.13
CA PHE A 34 -7.87 -9.58 -7.71
C PHE A 34 -7.02 -8.71 -6.78
N PHE A 35 -7.60 -7.62 -6.26
CA PHE A 35 -6.94 -6.73 -5.30
C PHE A 35 -6.53 -7.47 -4.01
N ASN A 36 -7.45 -8.26 -3.45
CA ASN A 36 -7.17 -9.06 -2.26
C ASN A 36 -6.01 -10.05 -2.49
N GLY A 37 -5.97 -10.66 -3.66
CA GLY A 37 -4.89 -11.57 -4.04
C GLY A 37 -3.55 -10.88 -4.21
N PHE A 38 -3.52 -9.77 -4.93
CA PHE A 38 -2.31 -8.99 -5.18
C PHE A 38 -1.70 -8.45 -3.89
N TYR A 39 -2.53 -7.83 -3.04
CA TYR A 39 -2.10 -7.23 -1.78
C TYR A 39 -2.12 -8.19 -0.60
N ARG A 40 -2.44 -9.47 -0.81
CA ARG A 40 -2.49 -10.52 0.22
C ARG A 40 -3.42 -10.16 1.39
N MET A 41 -4.56 -9.55 1.06
CA MET A 41 -5.60 -9.23 2.04
C MET A 41 -6.49 -10.46 2.24
N ARG A 42 -6.10 -11.34 3.16
CA ARG A 42 -6.76 -12.62 3.40
C ARG A 42 -7.33 -12.70 4.80
N GLN A 43 -8.32 -13.59 4.97
CA GLN A 43 -8.87 -13.97 6.26
C GLN A 43 -9.44 -12.80 7.05
N ARG A 44 -10.22 -11.95 6.37
CA ARG A 44 -10.98 -10.88 7.01
C ARG A 44 -12.48 -11.16 6.94
N PRO A 45 -13.28 -10.70 7.92
CA PRO A 45 -14.74 -10.83 7.85
C PRO A 45 -15.32 -10.10 6.62
N ALA A 46 -16.47 -10.56 6.13
CA ALA A 46 -17.11 -9.97 4.96
C ALA A 46 -17.41 -8.47 5.16
N ASN A 47 -17.79 -8.06 6.37
CA ASN A 47 -18.05 -6.65 6.69
C ASN A 47 -16.80 -5.78 6.61
N PHE A 48 -15.61 -6.32 6.89
CA PHE A 48 -14.34 -5.60 6.68
C PHE A 48 -14.16 -5.24 5.22
N TYR A 49 -14.29 -6.21 4.31
CA TYR A 49 -14.13 -5.97 2.88
C TYR A 49 -15.18 -5.00 2.34
N ALA A 50 -16.43 -5.13 2.79
CA ALA A 50 -17.50 -4.21 2.40
C ALA A 50 -17.15 -2.76 2.77
N SER A 51 -16.78 -2.51 4.03
CA SER A 51 -16.38 -1.18 4.49
C SER A 51 -15.15 -0.66 3.75
N TYR A 52 -14.16 -1.51 3.52
CA TYR A 52 -12.92 -1.16 2.84
C TYR A 52 -13.17 -0.68 1.40
N TYR A 53 -13.93 -1.45 0.63
CA TYR A 53 -14.17 -1.12 -0.78
C TYR A 53 -15.18 0.01 -0.98
N ILE A 54 -16.13 0.18 -0.07
CA ILE A 54 -17.01 1.37 -0.04
C ILE A 54 -16.16 2.63 0.14
N TYR A 55 -15.23 2.61 1.08
CA TYR A 55 -14.35 3.74 1.34
C TYR A 55 -13.42 4.04 0.15
N LEU A 56 -12.86 2.99 -0.45
CA LEU A 56 -12.04 3.14 -1.67
C LEU A 56 -12.87 3.78 -2.81
N GLU A 57 -14.08 3.28 -3.06
CA GLU A 57 -14.94 3.83 -4.12
C GLU A 57 -15.24 5.31 -3.90
N HIS A 58 -15.60 5.69 -2.68
CA HIS A 58 -15.91 7.08 -2.35
C HIS A 58 -14.71 8.02 -2.46
N ASN A 59 -13.49 7.51 -2.29
CA ASN A 59 -12.27 8.31 -2.23
C ASN A 59 -11.32 8.12 -3.41
N LYS A 60 -11.63 7.28 -4.38
CA LYS A 60 -10.67 6.94 -5.47
C LYS A 60 -10.22 8.13 -6.32
N HIS A 61 -10.97 9.23 -6.31
CA HIS A 61 -10.60 10.48 -6.98
C HIS A 61 -10.09 11.57 -6.01
N ASN A 62 -10.01 11.29 -4.71
CA ASN A 62 -9.56 12.22 -3.70
C ASN A 62 -8.06 12.14 -3.47
N ARG A 63 -7.30 12.91 -4.24
CA ARG A 63 -5.81 12.93 -4.17
C ARG A 63 -5.27 13.51 -2.85
N GLU A 64 -6.11 14.16 -2.07
CA GLU A 64 -5.73 14.73 -0.78
C GLU A 64 -6.02 13.80 0.39
N LEU A 65 -6.55 12.60 0.11
CA LEU A 65 -6.79 11.59 1.13
C LEU A 65 -5.49 11.27 1.88
N THR A 66 -5.56 11.22 3.21
CA THR A 66 -4.41 10.94 4.06
C THR A 66 -4.44 9.54 4.65
N PHE A 67 -3.28 9.02 4.99
CA PHE A 67 -3.15 7.76 5.72
C PHE A 67 -3.92 7.78 7.06
N GLU A 68 -3.85 8.90 7.79
CA GLU A 68 -4.56 9.06 9.07
C GLU A 68 -6.08 8.96 8.90
N GLU A 69 -6.65 9.56 7.86
CA GLU A 69 -8.08 9.48 7.59
C GLU A 69 -8.53 8.03 7.33
N ILE A 70 -7.79 7.29 6.52
CA ILE A 70 -8.10 5.89 6.23
C ILE A 70 -7.96 5.03 7.49
N LEU A 71 -6.85 5.20 8.21
CA LEU A 71 -6.57 4.45 9.44
C LEU A 71 -7.65 4.67 10.49
N THR A 72 -8.09 5.91 10.65
CA THR A 72 -9.16 6.31 11.58
C THR A 72 -10.50 5.69 11.17
N TYR A 73 -10.84 5.76 9.88
CA TYR A 73 -12.06 5.15 9.36
C TYR A 73 -12.10 3.65 9.63
N LEU A 74 -11.05 2.93 9.27
CA LEU A 74 -10.98 1.48 9.49
C LEU A 74 -10.99 1.12 10.98
N TYR A 75 -10.37 1.94 11.82
CA TYR A 75 -10.43 1.76 13.27
C TYR A 75 -11.86 1.91 13.81
N GLN A 76 -12.58 2.92 13.35
CA GLN A 76 -13.99 3.15 13.75
C GLN A 76 -14.90 2.02 13.29
N GLU A 77 -14.67 1.47 12.09
CA GLU A 77 -15.51 0.41 11.53
C GLU A 77 -15.19 -0.98 12.11
N THR A 78 -13.94 -1.24 12.52
CA THR A 78 -13.48 -2.59 12.87
C THR A 78 -12.97 -2.72 14.31
N GLY A 79 -12.68 -1.62 14.98
CA GLY A 79 -12.06 -1.63 16.31
C GLY A 79 -10.57 -1.98 16.33
N SER A 80 -9.94 -2.10 15.14
CA SER A 80 -8.52 -2.47 15.01
C SER A 80 -7.76 -1.48 14.13
N ILE A 81 -6.46 -1.37 14.37
CA ILE A 81 -5.57 -0.51 13.58
C ILE A 81 -4.99 -1.33 12.43
N HIS A 82 -5.34 -0.95 11.20
CA HIS A 82 -4.97 -1.64 9.96
C HIS A 82 -3.97 -0.82 9.15
N ALA A 83 -2.72 -0.71 9.63
CA ALA A 83 -1.69 0.10 8.98
C ALA A 83 -1.40 -0.35 7.54
N SER A 84 -1.18 -1.65 7.35
CA SER A 84 -0.87 -2.22 6.03
C SER A 84 -2.03 -2.02 5.05
N PHE A 85 -3.24 -2.35 5.44
CA PHE A 85 -4.42 -2.23 4.57
C PHE A 85 -4.76 -0.77 4.26
N SER A 86 -4.58 0.13 5.23
CA SER A 86 -4.75 1.57 5.03
C SER A 86 -3.79 2.11 3.98
N SER A 87 -2.53 1.73 4.05
CA SER A 87 -1.52 2.17 3.09
C SER A 87 -1.76 1.62 1.67
N LYS A 88 -2.28 0.42 1.55
CA LYS A 88 -2.64 -0.19 0.25
C LYS A 88 -3.79 0.56 -0.42
N LEU A 89 -4.79 0.96 0.35
CA LEU A 89 -5.87 1.82 -0.14
C LEU A 89 -5.33 3.18 -0.58
N LEU A 90 -4.51 3.81 0.26
CA LEU A 90 -3.90 5.10 -0.06
C LEU A 90 -3.04 5.03 -1.33
N ALA A 91 -2.22 4.02 -1.48
CA ALA A 91 -1.36 3.83 -2.66
C ALA A 91 -2.17 3.61 -3.94
N THR A 92 -3.39 3.10 -3.84
CA THR A 92 -4.32 2.94 -4.96
C THR A 92 -4.93 4.27 -5.38
N VAL A 93 -5.26 5.12 -4.42
CA VAL A 93 -5.79 6.48 -4.67
C VAL A 93 -4.68 7.44 -5.11
N ASN A 94 -3.51 7.35 -4.47
CA ASN A 94 -2.35 8.20 -4.74
C ASN A 94 -1.10 7.34 -4.88
N PRO A 95 -0.64 7.05 -6.13
CA PRO A 95 0.52 6.18 -6.37
C PRO A 95 1.85 6.72 -5.85
N ASP A 96 1.92 8.00 -5.47
CA ASP A 96 3.12 8.60 -4.88
C ASP A 96 3.26 8.32 -3.37
N MET A 97 2.29 7.62 -2.79
CA MET A 97 2.31 7.22 -1.38
C MET A 97 2.75 5.77 -1.22
N PRO A 98 3.69 5.50 -0.30
CA PRO A 98 4.23 4.15 -0.12
C PRO A 98 3.27 3.22 0.63
N ILE A 99 3.53 1.93 0.46
CA ILE A 99 2.89 0.87 1.26
C ILE A 99 3.61 0.78 2.61
N TRP A 100 2.85 0.50 3.66
CA TRP A 100 3.39 0.21 4.99
C TRP A 100 4.40 -0.94 4.90
N ASP A 101 5.60 -0.69 5.39
CA ASP A 101 6.71 -1.62 5.28
C ASP A 101 7.44 -1.80 6.62
N LYS A 102 7.20 -2.95 7.24
CA LYS A 102 7.81 -3.27 8.52
C LYS A 102 9.33 -3.43 8.46
N PHE A 103 9.88 -3.80 7.30
CA PHE A 103 11.33 -3.95 7.14
C PHE A 103 12.03 -2.60 7.04
N VAL A 104 11.40 -1.63 6.39
CA VAL A 104 11.88 -0.24 6.41
C VAL A 104 11.90 0.28 7.85
N LEU A 105 10.85 0.04 8.63
CA LEU A 105 10.82 0.42 10.04
C LEU A 105 11.94 -0.27 10.84
N GLN A 106 12.14 -1.56 10.65
CA GLN A 106 13.21 -2.31 11.33
C GLN A 106 14.60 -1.74 11.00
N ASN A 107 14.86 -1.42 9.73
CA ASN A 107 16.13 -0.79 9.32
C ASN A 107 16.34 0.58 9.98
N LEU A 108 15.27 1.29 10.31
CA LEU A 108 15.32 2.55 11.03
C LEU A 108 15.37 2.37 12.56
N GLY A 109 15.42 1.13 13.05
CA GLY A 109 15.38 0.83 14.49
C GLY A 109 14.01 1.07 15.13
N LEU A 110 12.96 1.04 14.33
CA LEU A 110 11.59 1.30 14.75
C LEU A 110 10.74 0.03 14.69
N ARG A 111 9.62 0.02 15.41
CA ARG A 111 8.67 -1.08 15.42
C ARG A 111 7.23 -0.58 15.48
N THR A 112 6.32 -1.43 15.05
CA THR A 112 4.88 -1.21 15.25
C THR A 112 4.55 -1.16 16.76
N PRO A 113 3.66 -0.26 17.21
CA PRO A 113 3.25 -0.20 18.62
C PRO A 113 2.61 -1.51 19.07
N TYR A 114 2.89 -1.90 20.31
CA TYR A 114 2.20 -3.04 20.91
C TYR A 114 0.73 -2.73 21.18
N HIS A 115 -0.11 -3.76 21.21
CA HIS A 115 -1.57 -3.61 21.38
C HIS A 115 -2.00 -2.93 22.69
N TYR A 116 -1.15 -2.95 23.71
CA TYR A 116 -1.40 -2.31 25.01
C TYR A 116 -0.88 -0.87 25.09
N GLU A 117 -0.13 -0.39 24.10
CA GLU A 117 0.40 0.97 24.12
C GLU A 117 -0.71 2.00 23.94
N LYS A 118 -0.60 3.09 24.69
CA LYS A 118 -1.49 4.26 24.52
C LYS A 118 -1.17 5.00 23.22
N ASN A 119 -2.17 5.66 22.66
CA ASN A 119 -2.01 6.49 21.46
C ASN A 119 -1.47 5.71 20.26
N ARG A 120 -1.86 4.44 20.11
CA ARG A 120 -1.38 3.59 19.02
C ARG A 120 -1.68 4.17 17.63
N LEU A 121 -2.87 4.76 17.45
CA LEU A 121 -3.24 5.35 16.16
C LEU A 121 -2.27 6.45 15.79
N GLN A 122 -2.02 7.40 16.68
CA GLN A 122 -1.08 8.50 16.46
C GLN A 122 0.35 8.01 16.24
N LYS A 123 0.80 7.04 17.02
CA LYS A 123 2.13 6.43 16.84
C LYS A 123 2.25 5.75 15.47
N THR A 124 1.20 5.08 15.01
CA THR A 124 1.17 4.44 13.69
C THR A 124 1.24 5.48 12.58
N VAL A 125 0.53 6.58 12.70
CA VAL A 125 0.60 7.70 11.74
C VAL A 125 2.02 8.28 11.67
N GLN A 126 2.66 8.48 12.81
CA GLN A 126 4.05 8.98 12.88
C GLN A 126 5.04 8.00 12.25
N LEU A 127 4.86 6.70 12.46
CA LEU A 127 5.70 5.66 11.84
C LEU A 127 5.51 5.64 10.32
N TYR A 128 4.29 5.81 9.83
CA TYR A 128 4.04 5.93 8.40
C TYR A 128 4.76 7.12 7.78
N GLN A 129 4.78 8.26 8.47
CA GLN A 129 5.56 9.42 8.03
C GLN A 129 7.06 9.10 7.93
N ARG A 130 7.60 8.30 8.86
CA ARG A 130 8.99 7.85 8.80
C ARG A 130 9.26 6.96 7.58
N ILE A 131 8.29 6.12 7.21
CA ILE A 131 8.36 5.35 5.97
C ILE A 131 8.38 6.29 4.76
N CYS A 132 7.48 7.25 4.70
CA CYS A 132 7.44 8.24 3.62
C CYS A 132 8.78 8.98 3.47
N ASP A 133 9.38 9.39 4.58
CA ASP A 133 10.67 10.08 4.60
C ASP A 133 11.79 9.18 4.06
N TRP A 134 11.77 7.88 4.42
CA TRP A 134 12.75 6.93 3.91
C TRP A 134 12.72 6.80 2.37
N TYR A 135 11.53 6.86 1.75
CA TYR A 135 11.40 6.82 0.29
C TYR A 135 12.05 8.00 -0.41
N LYS A 136 12.39 9.06 0.32
CA LYS A 136 13.14 10.23 -0.18
C LYS A 136 14.64 10.15 0.10
N SER A 137 15.10 9.07 0.72
CA SER A 137 16.50 8.88 1.10
C SER A 137 17.37 8.47 -0.08
N SER A 138 18.69 8.57 0.09
CA SER A 138 19.67 8.08 -0.89
C SER A 138 19.57 6.56 -1.10
N GLU A 139 19.29 5.81 -0.03
CA GLU A 139 19.10 4.37 -0.09
C GLU A 139 17.91 3.99 -0.99
N ALA A 140 16.78 4.70 -0.85
CA ALA A 140 15.62 4.51 -1.71
C ALA A 140 15.93 4.91 -3.17
N THR A 141 16.70 5.97 -3.39
CA THR A 141 17.14 6.40 -4.73
C THR A 141 17.98 5.32 -5.41
N GLU A 142 18.83 4.60 -4.69
CA GLU A 142 19.58 3.46 -5.24
C GLU A 142 18.64 2.36 -5.73
N LYS A 143 17.59 2.06 -4.98
CA LYS A 143 16.56 1.08 -5.38
C LYS A 143 15.81 1.53 -6.65
N LEU A 144 15.48 2.81 -6.73
CA LEU A 144 14.86 3.39 -7.92
C LEU A 144 15.75 3.25 -9.15
N ASN A 145 17.02 3.56 -9.01
CA ASN A 145 18.00 3.44 -10.10
C ASN A 145 18.15 1.97 -10.55
N GLU A 146 18.14 1.03 -9.62
CA GLU A 146 18.15 -0.40 -9.91
C GLU A 146 16.93 -0.81 -10.74
N PHE A 147 15.73 -0.38 -10.35
CA PHE A 147 14.51 -0.66 -11.11
C PHE A 147 14.58 -0.09 -12.52
N ASN A 148 14.96 1.18 -12.67
CA ASN A 148 15.02 1.86 -13.96
C ASN A 148 16.05 1.22 -14.91
N ARG A 149 17.13 0.66 -14.37
CA ARG A 149 18.11 -0.09 -15.16
C ARG A 149 17.52 -1.40 -15.71
N LEU A 150 16.74 -2.11 -14.88
CA LEU A 150 16.15 -3.40 -15.24
C LEU A 150 14.89 -3.27 -16.09
N PHE A 151 14.11 -2.23 -15.85
CA PHE A 151 12.82 -1.96 -16.50
C PHE A 151 12.73 -0.52 -17.00
N PRO A 152 13.51 -0.14 -18.03
CA PRO A 152 13.64 1.27 -18.43
C PRO A 152 12.38 1.88 -19.04
N ASN A 153 11.42 1.06 -19.50
CA ASN A 153 10.24 1.52 -20.22
C ASN A 153 8.94 1.37 -19.41
N VAL A 154 9.03 1.11 -18.11
CA VAL A 154 7.84 0.94 -17.26
C VAL A 154 7.42 2.28 -16.68
N ASP A 155 6.18 2.69 -16.98
CA ASP A 155 5.59 3.96 -16.56
C ASP A 155 4.69 3.75 -15.33
N ILE A 156 5.31 3.70 -14.18
CA ILE A 156 4.65 3.70 -12.86
C ILE A 156 5.36 4.70 -11.96
N SER A 157 4.76 5.05 -10.82
CA SER A 157 5.38 6.01 -9.90
C SER A 157 6.74 5.52 -9.37
N ASP A 158 7.62 6.45 -9.03
CA ASP A 158 8.93 6.14 -8.45
C ASP A 158 8.78 5.35 -7.15
N VAL A 159 7.80 5.73 -6.32
CA VAL A 159 7.48 5.02 -5.08
C VAL A 159 7.13 3.56 -5.36
N LYS A 160 6.29 3.29 -6.37
CA LYS A 160 5.91 1.92 -6.74
C LYS A 160 7.08 1.13 -7.32
N LYS A 161 7.98 1.75 -8.05
CA LYS A 161 9.22 1.11 -8.51
C LYS A 161 10.08 0.64 -7.34
N ILE A 162 10.24 1.49 -6.34
CA ILE A 162 10.97 1.16 -5.11
C ILE A 162 10.28 -0.01 -4.39
N ASP A 163 8.94 0.01 -4.27
CA ASP A 163 8.18 -1.09 -3.68
C ASP A 163 8.48 -2.43 -4.36
N PHE A 164 8.52 -2.47 -5.69
CA PHE A 164 8.82 -3.70 -6.43
C PHE A 164 10.24 -4.21 -6.15
N VAL A 165 11.23 -3.33 -6.05
CA VAL A 165 12.60 -3.73 -5.70
C VAL A 165 12.64 -4.31 -4.29
N LEU A 166 12.03 -3.64 -3.33
CA LEU A 166 11.96 -4.11 -1.94
C LEU A 166 11.28 -5.49 -1.85
N TRP A 167 10.16 -5.65 -2.54
CA TRP A 167 9.44 -6.91 -2.58
C TRP A 167 10.27 -8.04 -3.21
N ALA A 168 10.97 -7.76 -4.31
CA ALA A 168 11.77 -8.75 -5.02
C ALA A 168 13.00 -9.21 -4.25
N THR A 169 13.58 -8.34 -3.42
CA THR A 169 14.80 -8.62 -2.65
C THR A 169 14.55 -9.27 -1.30
N ARG A 170 13.29 -9.35 -0.88
CA ARG A 170 12.90 -10.00 0.39
C ARG A 170 12.64 -11.48 0.17
N LYS A 171 13.21 -12.29 1.06
CA LYS A 171 13.00 -13.74 1.09
C LYS A 171 11.86 -14.12 2.04
#